data_6712a38c4e6a187b4000c145f23b466b
#
_entry.id   6712a38c4e6a187b4000c145f23b466b
#
_cell.length_a   1.000
_cell.length_b   1.000
_cell.length_c   1.000
_cell.angle_alpha   90.00
_cell.angle_beta   90.00
_cell.angle_gamma   90.00
#
_symmetry.space_group_name_H-M   'P 1'
#
loop_
_entity.id
_entity.type
_entity.pdbx_description
1 polymer ?
#
loop_
_entity_poly.entity_id
_entity_poly.type
_entity_poly.pdbx_seq_one_letter_code
_entity_poly.pdbx_strand_id
1 'polypeptide(L)'
;LVFLVSLNLRPSIAAVGPVLSQIGTGLHWAEGVQGVLTAIPLLAFAAVSPLVTFLARRIGIDMSILLALLCIAAGDAIRSFGGGVGIWLGTVVFASAIAVGNVLVPVIAKRDYAGHVAMATGVYSGCITAGSATAGLLSAPLAQMWGGWRASLAFWSVPPLVVAALWALRILHNRKVVIASAGGTIETSDTGDIDDIGDRSTTANAQNPHSAQRPACSTQSSHGVFARVLRRPMTWYVTAFMGLQSSAFYTMSNWMPSISASIGYDASTAGVHLFIFQGIGILSGLVIPKLMNVRGNQVCAALTASAPMLIAGLGMLLLPHLMPVWAFVGGCAQGASLVVALALIALRGRDSAETVVLSGVAQAIGYLIASFGPLLFGVLVEATGGRQVSLTVFTFIAFLQCVVAVLAGKPDESAPAAAAPSTI
;
A
#
# COMPACT_ATOMS: atom_id res chain seq x y z
N LEU A 1 11.52 -5.71 -12.70
CA LEU A 1 10.10 -6.02 -12.91
C LEU A 1 9.24 -5.72 -11.68
N VAL A 2 9.66 -6.03 -10.44
CA VAL A 2 8.91 -5.75 -9.20
C VAL A 2 8.50 -4.27 -9.12
N PHE A 3 9.40 -3.35 -9.45
CA PHE A 3 9.14 -1.91 -9.46
C PHE A 3 8.09 -1.48 -10.51
N LEU A 4 8.05 -2.17 -11.66
CA LEU A 4 7.00 -1.97 -12.66
C LEU A 4 5.64 -2.48 -12.18
N VAL A 5 5.60 -3.61 -11.46
CA VAL A 5 4.37 -4.06 -10.78
C VAL A 5 3.89 -3.00 -9.79
N SER A 6 4.80 -2.48 -8.95
CA SER A 6 4.49 -1.46 -7.95
C SER A 6 3.91 -0.18 -8.57
N LEU A 7 4.44 0.25 -9.73
CA LEU A 7 3.94 1.40 -10.47
C LEU A 7 2.47 1.26 -10.87
N ASN A 8 1.98 0.03 -11.03
CA ASN A 8 0.61 -0.28 -11.46
C ASN A 8 -0.39 -0.49 -10.31
N LEU A 9 0.05 -0.45 -9.04
CA LEU A 9 -0.84 -0.72 -7.92
C LEU A 9 -1.72 0.47 -7.49
N ARG A 10 -1.53 1.66 -8.01
CA ARG A 10 -2.28 2.86 -7.59
C ARG A 10 -2.96 3.64 -8.71
N PRO A 11 -2.52 3.56 -9.99
CA PRO A 11 -3.13 4.36 -11.06
C PRO A 11 -4.63 4.19 -11.17
N SER A 12 -5.14 2.94 -11.14
CA SER A 12 -6.58 2.63 -11.23
C SER A 12 -7.43 3.32 -10.16
N ILE A 13 -6.88 3.57 -8.97
CA ILE A 13 -7.55 4.29 -7.90
C ILE A 13 -7.45 5.80 -8.11
N ALA A 14 -6.23 6.30 -8.34
CA ALA A 14 -5.95 7.74 -8.43
C ALA A 14 -6.54 8.38 -9.70
N ALA A 15 -6.71 7.61 -10.76
CA ALA A 15 -7.32 8.06 -12.01
C ALA A 15 -8.78 8.51 -11.86
N VAL A 16 -9.48 8.03 -10.84
CA VAL A 16 -10.89 8.36 -10.60
C VAL A 16 -11.06 9.82 -10.17
N GLY A 17 -10.21 10.31 -9.27
CA GLY A 17 -10.34 11.64 -8.68
C GLY A 17 -10.51 12.78 -9.71
N PRO A 18 -9.62 12.92 -10.71
CA PRO A 18 -9.71 13.98 -11.72
C PRO A 18 -10.94 13.91 -12.64
N VAL A 19 -11.56 12.75 -12.77
CA VAL A 19 -12.75 12.54 -13.63
C VAL A 19 -14.02 12.22 -12.83
N LEU A 20 -13.95 12.28 -11.49
CA LEU A 20 -15.03 11.88 -10.60
C LEU A 20 -16.34 12.66 -10.87
N SER A 21 -16.25 13.99 -11.05
CA SER A 21 -17.39 14.83 -11.40
C SER A 21 -17.99 14.48 -12.78
N GLN A 22 -17.15 14.12 -13.75
CA GLN A 22 -17.61 13.67 -15.08
C GLN A 22 -18.34 12.33 -15.01
N ILE A 23 -17.87 11.40 -14.12
CA ILE A 23 -18.56 10.14 -13.85
C ILE A 23 -19.92 10.42 -13.24
N GLY A 24 -19.99 11.30 -12.21
CA GLY A 24 -21.24 11.68 -11.54
C GLY A 24 -22.26 12.27 -12.51
N THR A 25 -21.86 13.24 -13.32
CA THR A 25 -22.75 13.86 -14.33
C THR A 25 -23.16 12.86 -15.42
N GLY A 26 -22.23 12.05 -15.90
CA GLY A 26 -22.48 11.08 -16.97
C GLY A 26 -23.37 9.89 -16.58
N LEU A 27 -23.45 9.58 -15.30
CA LEU A 27 -24.29 8.49 -14.73
C LEU A 27 -25.44 9.01 -13.89
N HIS A 28 -25.61 10.34 -13.77
CA HIS A 28 -26.60 10.99 -12.92
C HIS A 28 -26.49 10.56 -11.44
N TRP A 29 -25.24 10.43 -10.94
CA TRP A 29 -24.96 10.02 -9.57
C TRP A 29 -24.75 11.21 -8.65
N ALA A 30 -25.40 11.17 -7.51
CA ALA A 30 -25.15 12.09 -6.42
C ALA A 30 -23.74 11.94 -5.82
N GLU A 31 -23.25 12.95 -5.13
CA GLU A 31 -21.89 12.98 -4.56
C GLU A 31 -21.67 11.87 -3.50
N GLY A 32 -22.72 11.49 -2.76
CA GLY A 32 -22.64 10.37 -1.82
C GLY A 32 -22.37 9.04 -2.51
N VAL A 33 -22.99 8.78 -3.69
CA VAL A 33 -22.72 7.57 -4.50
C VAL A 33 -21.27 7.57 -5.00
N GLN A 34 -20.75 8.74 -5.39
CA GLN A 34 -19.34 8.91 -5.77
C GLN A 34 -18.42 8.63 -4.57
N GLY A 35 -18.81 9.04 -3.37
CA GLY A 35 -18.11 8.73 -2.11
C GLY A 35 -18.05 7.23 -1.84
N VAL A 36 -19.15 6.49 -2.06
CA VAL A 36 -19.17 5.01 -1.96
C VAL A 36 -18.20 4.40 -2.96
N LEU A 37 -18.21 4.85 -4.22
CA LEU A 37 -17.30 4.35 -5.26
C LEU A 37 -15.83 4.46 -4.84
N THR A 38 -15.45 5.59 -4.26
CA THR A 38 -14.08 5.86 -3.83
C THR A 38 -13.68 5.13 -2.54
N ALA A 39 -14.64 4.65 -1.76
CA ALA A 39 -14.42 3.85 -0.55
C ALA A 39 -14.22 2.34 -0.85
N ILE A 40 -14.77 1.82 -1.96
CA ILE A 40 -14.69 0.38 -2.32
C ILE A 40 -13.26 -0.17 -2.32
N PRO A 41 -12.24 0.51 -2.88
CA PRO A 41 -10.89 -0.02 -2.86
C PRO A 41 -10.37 -0.30 -1.45
N LEU A 42 -10.70 0.53 -0.48
CA LEU A 42 -10.30 0.37 0.91
C LEU A 42 -11.00 -0.80 1.59
N LEU A 43 -12.30 -0.95 1.32
CA LEU A 43 -13.08 -2.10 1.79
C LEU A 43 -12.54 -3.41 1.19
N ALA A 44 -12.19 -3.40 -0.11
CA ALA A 44 -11.58 -4.55 -0.76
C ALA A 44 -10.21 -4.88 -0.14
N PHE A 45 -9.39 -3.88 0.20
CA PHE A 45 -8.11 -4.11 0.89
C PHE A 45 -8.32 -4.74 2.26
N ALA A 46 -9.28 -4.25 3.05
CA ALA A 46 -9.60 -4.80 4.36
C ALA A 46 -10.06 -6.27 4.26
N ALA A 47 -10.92 -6.59 3.29
CA ALA A 47 -11.50 -7.92 3.12
C ALA A 47 -10.54 -8.94 2.48
N VAL A 48 -9.77 -8.52 1.47
CA VAL A 48 -8.97 -9.45 0.63
C VAL A 48 -7.58 -9.69 1.20
N SER A 49 -6.95 -8.70 1.87
CA SER A 49 -5.58 -8.86 2.39
C SER A 49 -5.35 -10.12 3.24
N PRO A 50 -6.26 -10.57 4.12
CA PRO A 50 -6.09 -11.81 4.86
C PRO A 50 -6.09 -13.07 3.97
N LEU A 51 -6.78 -13.01 2.82
CA LEU A 51 -6.92 -14.15 1.90
C LEU A 51 -5.71 -14.32 0.98
N VAL A 52 -4.88 -13.29 0.84
CA VAL A 52 -3.73 -13.30 -0.08
C VAL A 52 -2.71 -14.38 0.25
N THR A 53 -2.46 -14.60 1.54
CA THR A 53 -1.54 -15.67 2.00
C THR A 53 -2.02 -17.06 1.58
N PHE A 54 -3.32 -17.30 1.61
CA PHE A 54 -3.91 -18.56 1.15
C PHE A 54 -3.77 -18.72 -0.37
N LEU A 55 -4.04 -17.65 -1.13
CA LEU A 55 -3.88 -17.63 -2.59
C LEU A 55 -2.42 -17.91 -2.98
N ALA A 56 -1.47 -17.20 -2.36
CA ALA A 56 -0.04 -17.35 -2.64
C ALA A 56 0.49 -18.75 -2.31
N ARG A 57 -0.08 -19.41 -1.29
CA ARG A 57 0.26 -20.81 -0.97
C ARG A 57 -0.27 -21.81 -2.00
N ARG A 58 -1.44 -21.54 -2.61
CA ARG A 58 -2.06 -22.45 -3.60
C ARG A 58 -1.43 -22.39 -4.98
N ILE A 59 -1.23 -21.17 -5.51
CA ILE A 59 -0.81 -20.99 -6.92
C ILE A 59 0.62 -20.43 -7.03
N GLY A 60 1.26 -20.12 -5.91
CA GLY A 60 2.60 -19.52 -5.87
C GLY A 60 2.57 -17.99 -5.99
N ILE A 61 3.64 -17.34 -5.53
CA ILE A 61 3.75 -15.88 -5.46
C ILE A 61 3.76 -15.25 -6.86
N ASP A 62 4.59 -15.78 -7.77
CA ASP A 62 4.76 -15.22 -9.12
C ASP A 62 3.47 -15.33 -9.96
N MET A 63 2.73 -16.45 -9.84
CA MET A 63 1.45 -16.61 -10.52
C MET A 63 0.36 -15.74 -9.91
N SER A 64 0.39 -15.52 -8.59
CA SER A 64 -0.56 -14.62 -7.91
C SER A 64 -0.38 -13.16 -8.38
N ILE A 65 0.86 -12.71 -8.61
CA ILE A 65 1.14 -11.37 -9.18
C ILE A 65 0.66 -11.28 -10.63
N LEU A 66 0.93 -12.30 -11.45
CA LEU A 66 0.45 -12.32 -12.83
C LEU A 66 -1.09 -12.21 -12.88
N LEU A 67 -1.77 -13.02 -12.08
CA LEU A 67 -3.23 -12.98 -11.97
C LEU A 67 -3.72 -11.61 -11.48
N ALA A 68 -3.06 -11.03 -10.50
CA ALA A 68 -3.40 -9.69 -9.99
C ALA A 68 -3.28 -8.62 -11.10
N LEU A 69 -2.20 -8.59 -11.87
CA LEU A 69 -2.03 -7.65 -12.98
C LEU A 69 -3.11 -7.81 -14.06
N LEU A 70 -3.45 -9.05 -14.41
CA LEU A 70 -4.53 -9.34 -15.37
C LEU A 70 -5.90 -8.91 -14.83
N CYS A 71 -6.16 -9.15 -13.53
CA CYS A 71 -7.39 -8.70 -12.89
C CYS A 71 -7.46 -7.17 -12.75
N ILE A 72 -6.34 -6.46 -12.54
CA ILE A 72 -6.32 -5.00 -12.56
C ILE A 72 -6.74 -4.50 -13.95
N ALA A 73 -6.12 -5.02 -15.00
CA ALA A 73 -6.44 -4.63 -16.37
C ALA A 73 -7.89 -4.96 -16.76
N ALA A 74 -8.36 -6.16 -16.42
CA ALA A 74 -9.75 -6.57 -16.66
C ALA A 74 -10.74 -5.70 -15.88
N GLY A 75 -10.45 -5.39 -14.61
CA GLY A 75 -11.28 -4.52 -13.79
C GLY A 75 -11.37 -3.10 -14.34
N ASP A 76 -10.26 -2.54 -14.82
CA ASP A 76 -10.24 -1.23 -15.49
C ASP A 76 -11.04 -1.24 -16.80
N ALA A 77 -10.94 -2.30 -17.60
CA ALA A 77 -11.72 -2.46 -18.82
C ALA A 77 -13.24 -2.61 -18.51
N ILE A 78 -13.61 -3.47 -17.57
CA ILE A 78 -15.00 -3.66 -17.14
C ILE A 78 -15.59 -2.34 -16.62
N ARG A 79 -14.84 -1.60 -15.79
CA ARG A 79 -15.24 -0.29 -15.26
C ARG A 79 -15.52 0.72 -16.37
N SER A 80 -14.75 0.69 -17.43
CA SER A 80 -14.83 1.67 -18.51
C SER A 80 -15.97 1.38 -19.49
N PHE A 81 -16.21 0.10 -19.80
CA PHE A 81 -17.14 -0.32 -20.86
C PHE A 81 -18.43 -0.97 -20.35
N GLY A 82 -18.48 -1.43 -19.10
CA GLY A 82 -19.59 -2.17 -18.53
C GLY A 82 -20.79 -1.33 -18.04
N GLY A 83 -20.87 -0.05 -18.36
CA GLY A 83 -21.96 0.83 -17.95
C GLY A 83 -22.01 1.08 -16.42
N GLY A 84 -23.20 1.41 -15.88
CA GLY A 84 -23.35 1.71 -14.46
C GLY A 84 -23.01 0.55 -13.53
N VAL A 85 -23.37 -0.68 -13.88
CA VAL A 85 -23.00 -1.88 -13.11
C VAL A 85 -21.51 -2.21 -13.26
N GLY A 86 -20.97 -2.04 -14.48
CA GLY A 86 -19.57 -2.31 -14.75
C GLY A 86 -18.60 -1.46 -13.94
N ILE A 87 -18.98 -0.23 -13.60
CA ILE A 87 -18.14 0.64 -12.79
C ILE A 87 -17.96 0.09 -11.37
N TRP A 88 -19.01 -0.48 -10.78
CA TRP A 88 -18.96 -1.12 -9.46
C TRP A 88 -18.16 -2.42 -9.50
N LEU A 89 -18.54 -3.30 -10.42
CA LEU A 89 -17.91 -4.62 -10.57
C LEU A 89 -16.41 -4.49 -10.90
N GLY A 90 -16.08 -3.63 -11.88
CA GLY A 90 -14.69 -3.37 -12.25
C GLY A 90 -13.87 -2.80 -11.09
N THR A 91 -14.47 -1.90 -10.29
CA THR A 91 -13.81 -1.33 -9.10
C THR A 91 -13.53 -2.41 -8.05
N VAL A 92 -14.46 -3.31 -7.77
CA VAL A 92 -14.23 -4.43 -6.84
C VAL A 92 -13.12 -5.36 -7.37
N VAL A 93 -13.14 -5.68 -8.67
CA VAL A 93 -12.17 -6.60 -9.29
C VAL A 93 -10.76 -6.02 -9.21
N PHE A 94 -10.52 -4.79 -9.71
CA PHE A 94 -9.17 -4.23 -9.68
C PHE A 94 -8.70 -3.95 -8.24
N ALA A 95 -9.59 -3.50 -7.35
CA ALA A 95 -9.23 -3.22 -5.96
C ALA A 95 -8.82 -4.50 -5.21
N SER A 96 -9.55 -5.61 -5.42
CA SER A 96 -9.18 -6.92 -4.88
C SER A 96 -7.81 -7.39 -5.39
N ALA A 97 -7.53 -7.17 -6.66
CA ALA A 97 -6.25 -7.50 -7.28
C ALA A 97 -5.10 -6.62 -6.77
N ILE A 98 -5.34 -5.33 -6.55
CA ILE A 98 -4.36 -4.42 -5.93
C ILE A 98 -4.04 -4.85 -4.49
N ALA A 99 -5.03 -5.35 -3.73
CA ALA A 99 -4.77 -5.89 -2.39
C ALA A 99 -3.77 -7.06 -2.43
N VAL A 100 -3.87 -7.94 -3.43
CA VAL A 100 -2.88 -9.00 -3.66
C VAL A 100 -1.48 -8.42 -3.91
N GLY A 101 -1.37 -7.42 -4.79
CA GLY A 101 -0.11 -6.74 -5.07
C GLY A 101 0.50 -6.08 -3.84
N ASN A 102 -0.29 -5.35 -3.06
CA ASN A 102 0.15 -4.68 -1.83
C ASN A 102 0.75 -5.63 -0.80
N VAL A 103 0.23 -6.86 -0.69
CA VAL A 103 0.75 -7.90 0.23
C VAL A 103 1.98 -8.61 -0.35
N LEU A 104 1.99 -8.91 -1.66
CA LEU A 104 3.04 -9.75 -2.25
C LEU A 104 4.28 -8.98 -2.73
N VAL A 105 4.15 -7.71 -3.14
CA VAL A 105 5.30 -6.90 -3.60
C VAL A 105 6.40 -6.79 -2.54
N PRO A 106 6.12 -6.50 -1.26
CA PRO A 106 7.14 -6.52 -0.21
C PRO A 106 7.82 -7.89 -0.05
N VAL A 107 7.07 -8.98 -0.21
CA VAL A 107 7.60 -10.35 -0.10
C VAL A 107 8.57 -10.64 -1.25
N ILE A 108 8.22 -10.25 -2.48
CA ILE A 108 9.07 -10.41 -3.65
C ILE A 108 10.30 -9.51 -3.56
N ALA A 109 10.13 -8.25 -3.11
CA ALA A 109 11.23 -7.33 -2.91
C ALA A 109 12.26 -7.89 -1.90
N LYS A 110 11.79 -8.49 -0.81
CA LYS A 110 12.66 -9.18 0.17
C LYS A 110 13.34 -10.41 -0.42
N ARG A 111 12.62 -11.18 -1.27
CA ARG A 111 13.17 -12.37 -1.94
C ARG A 111 14.26 -12.02 -2.98
N ASP A 112 13.94 -11.07 -3.86
CA ASP A 112 14.76 -10.74 -5.04
C ASP A 112 15.93 -9.77 -4.69
N TYR A 113 15.81 -9.02 -3.56
CA TYR A 113 16.78 -8.00 -3.13
C TYR A 113 17.23 -8.22 -1.68
N ALA A 114 17.52 -9.47 -1.28
CA ALA A 114 17.85 -9.85 0.10
C ALA A 114 18.98 -9.01 0.75
N GLY A 115 20.01 -8.60 -0.03
CA GLY A 115 21.11 -7.76 0.45
C GLY A 115 20.76 -6.26 0.57
N HIS A 116 19.66 -5.78 -0.02
CA HIS A 116 19.32 -4.36 -0.13
C HIS A 116 17.82 -4.10 0.12
N VAL A 117 17.22 -4.81 1.06
CA VAL A 117 15.75 -4.79 1.33
C VAL A 117 15.24 -3.37 1.61
N ALA A 118 15.97 -2.58 2.39
CA ALA A 118 15.56 -1.21 2.73
C ALA A 118 15.49 -0.31 1.47
N MET A 119 16.50 -0.40 0.60
CA MET A 119 16.52 0.32 -0.67
C MET A 119 15.39 -0.13 -1.58
N ALA A 120 15.18 -1.44 -1.74
CA ALA A 120 14.10 -2.00 -2.55
C ALA A 120 12.73 -1.54 -2.04
N THR A 121 12.54 -1.47 -0.71
CA THR A 121 11.32 -0.96 -0.08
C THR A 121 11.08 0.51 -0.41
N GLY A 122 12.10 1.35 -0.31
CA GLY A 122 12.02 2.77 -0.69
C GLY A 122 11.65 2.95 -2.16
N VAL A 123 12.30 2.18 -3.06
CA VAL A 123 12.06 2.27 -4.51
C VAL A 123 10.65 1.79 -4.87
N TYR A 124 10.20 0.63 -4.38
CA TYR A 124 8.85 0.18 -4.74
C TYR A 124 7.76 1.09 -4.17
N SER A 125 7.93 1.64 -2.96
CA SER A 125 7.00 2.61 -2.38
C SER A 125 6.96 3.91 -3.19
N GLY A 126 8.13 4.39 -3.63
CA GLY A 126 8.24 5.52 -4.56
C GLY A 126 7.53 5.25 -5.90
N CYS A 127 7.69 4.04 -6.48
CA CYS A 127 6.99 3.64 -7.69
C CYS A 127 5.47 3.61 -7.52
N ILE A 128 4.95 3.08 -6.39
CA ILE A 128 3.52 3.11 -6.09
C ILE A 128 2.99 4.54 -6.11
N THR A 129 3.69 5.47 -5.46
CA THR A 129 3.28 6.87 -5.38
C THR A 129 3.46 7.58 -6.73
N ALA A 130 4.53 7.29 -7.47
CA ALA A 130 4.74 7.84 -8.81
C ALA A 130 3.64 7.42 -9.79
N GLY A 131 3.22 6.15 -9.75
CA GLY A 131 2.09 5.67 -10.55
C GLY A 131 0.79 6.41 -10.22
N SER A 132 0.53 6.63 -8.93
CA SER A 132 -0.62 7.40 -8.46
C SER A 132 -0.57 8.86 -8.92
N ALA A 133 0.59 9.52 -8.79
CA ALA A 133 0.79 10.90 -9.21
C ALA A 133 0.60 11.08 -10.72
N THR A 134 1.16 10.15 -11.52
CA THR A 134 1.02 10.14 -12.97
C THR A 134 -0.45 9.99 -13.39
N ALA A 135 -1.20 9.12 -12.72
CA ALA A 135 -2.62 8.94 -12.97
C ALA A 135 -3.42 10.20 -12.63
N GLY A 136 -3.13 10.83 -11.50
CA GLY A 136 -3.73 12.11 -11.13
C GLY A 136 -3.52 13.21 -12.17
N LEU A 137 -2.30 13.28 -12.72
CA LEU A 137 -1.93 14.28 -13.71
C LEU A 137 -2.58 14.03 -15.08
N LEU A 138 -2.55 12.78 -15.56
CA LEU A 138 -2.90 12.45 -16.94
C LEU A 138 -4.39 12.19 -17.17
N SER A 139 -5.15 11.79 -16.12
CA SER A 139 -6.53 11.32 -16.32
C SER A 139 -7.46 12.41 -16.82
N ALA A 140 -7.34 13.67 -16.38
CA ALA A 140 -8.15 14.77 -16.88
C ALA A 140 -7.81 15.14 -18.34
N PRO A 141 -6.53 15.35 -18.74
CA PRO A 141 -6.16 15.55 -20.13
C PRO A 141 -6.59 14.42 -21.07
N LEU A 142 -6.40 13.16 -20.65
CA LEU A 142 -6.84 11.99 -21.44
C LEU A 142 -8.35 11.99 -21.67
N ALA A 143 -9.12 12.36 -20.64
CA ALA A 143 -10.57 12.46 -20.77
C ALA A 143 -10.99 13.57 -21.76
N GLN A 144 -10.27 14.69 -21.78
CA GLN A 144 -10.53 15.78 -22.72
C GLN A 144 -10.15 15.40 -24.17
N MET A 145 -9.01 14.72 -24.35
CA MET A 145 -8.49 14.34 -25.67
C MET A 145 -9.30 13.21 -26.33
N TRP A 146 -9.79 12.25 -25.55
CA TRP A 146 -10.39 11.01 -26.06
C TRP A 146 -11.89 10.89 -25.84
N GLY A 147 -12.58 12.00 -25.61
CA GLY A 147 -14.04 12.04 -25.59
C GLY A 147 -14.69 11.54 -24.30
N GLY A 148 -14.02 11.66 -23.17
CA GLY A 148 -14.63 11.51 -21.87
C GLY A 148 -13.93 10.56 -20.91
N TRP A 149 -14.47 10.48 -19.70
CA TRP A 149 -13.92 9.72 -18.56
C TRP A 149 -13.73 8.22 -18.84
N ARG A 150 -14.57 7.63 -19.71
CA ARG A 150 -14.48 6.20 -20.04
C ARG A 150 -13.18 5.85 -20.76
N ALA A 151 -12.81 6.66 -21.76
CA ALA A 151 -11.56 6.46 -22.49
C ALA A 151 -10.33 6.71 -21.61
N SER A 152 -10.39 7.71 -20.74
CA SER A 152 -9.34 7.97 -19.74
C SER A 152 -9.14 6.80 -18.79
N LEU A 153 -10.22 6.23 -18.25
CA LEU A 153 -10.12 5.09 -17.36
C LEU A 153 -9.69 3.81 -18.09
N ALA A 154 -10.13 3.61 -19.34
CA ALA A 154 -9.72 2.48 -20.17
C ALA A 154 -8.22 2.48 -20.46
N PHE A 155 -7.59 3.64 -20.62
CA PHE A 155 -6.15 3.76 -20.82
C PHE A 155 -5.36 3.07 -19.69
N TRP A 156 -5.83 3.16 -18.45
CA TRP A 156 -5.13 2.58 -17.30
C TRP A 156 -5.19 1.04 -17.25
N SER A 157 -5.94 0.39 -18.14
CA SER A 157 -5.85 -1.06 -18.34
C SER A 157 -4.58 -1.49 -19.09
N VAL A 158 -3.99 -0.60 -19.90
CA VAL A 158 -2.84 -0.93 -20.77
C VAL A 158 -1.54 -1.17 -19.99
N PRO A 159 -1.10 -0.29 -19.06
CA PRO A 159 0.14 -0.50 -18.32
C PRO A 159 0.20 -1.84 -17.56
N PRO A 160 -0.83 -2.26 -16.80
CA PRO A 160 -0.79 -3.56 -16.13
C PRO A 160 -0.77 -4.75 -17.11
N LEU A 161 -1.40 -4.65 -18.31
CA LEU A 161 -1.30 -5.69 -19.34
C LEU A 161 0.13 -5.83 -19.88
N VAL A 162 0.80 -4.70 -20.14
CA VAL A 162 2.21 -4.72 -20.59
C VAL A 162 3.10 -5.36 -19.52
N VAL A 163 2.91 -4.97 -18.26
CA VAL A 163 3.70 -5.54 -17.16
C VAL A 163 3.35 -7.02 -16.92
N ALA A 164 2.08 -7.42 -17.10
CA ALA A 164 1.67 -8.81 -17.04
C ALA A 164 2.36 -9.67 -18.11
N ALA A 165 2.46 -9.16 -19.35
CA ALA A 165 3.17 -9.83 -20.42
C ALA A 165 4.68 -10.02 -20.08
N LEU A 166 5.33 -8.96 -19.58
CA LEU A 166 6.73 -9.03 -19.15
C LEU A 166 6.91 -10.00 -17.96
N TRP A 167 5.95 -10.03 -17.04
CA TRP A 167 5.99 -10.95 -15.89
C TRP A 167 5.77 -12.41 -16.32
N ALA A 168 4.89 -12.66 -17.28
CA ALA A 168 4.68 -13.98 -17.87
C ALA A 168 5.96 -14.49 -18.57
N LEU A 169 6.64 -13.63 -19.32
CA LEU A 169 7.94 -13.97 -19.93
C LEU A 169 8.98 -14.32 -18.87
N ARG A 170 9.05 -13.62 -17.74
CA ARG A 170 9.91 -13.97 -16.60
C ARG A 170 9.60 -15.37 -16.06
N ILE A 171 8.32 -15.70 -15.87
CA ILE A 171 7.92 -17.03 -15.38
C ILE A 171 8.34 -18.12 -16.36
N LEU A 172 8.12 -17.91 -17.66
CA LEU A 172 8.48 -18.87 -18.70
C LEU A 172 10.01 -19.05 -18.79
N HIS A 173 10.77 -17.96 -18.70
CA HIS A 173 12.23 -18.02 -18.71
C HIS A 173 12.78 -18.80 -17.51
N ASN A 174 12.29 -18.51 -16.30
CA ASN A 174 12.72 -19.21 -15.10
C ASN A 174 12.37 -20.70 -15.14
N ARG A 175 11.23 -21.08 -15.70
CA ARG A 175 10.87 -22.50 -15.90
C ARG A 175 11.83 -23.21 -16.87
N LYS A 176 12.22 -22.56 -17.97
CA LYS A 176 13.19 -23.14 -18.92
C LYS A 176 14.55 -23.35 -18.29
N VAL A 177 15.04 -22.40 -17.47
CA VAL A 177 16.32 -22.53 -16.77
C VAL A 177 16.31 -23.70 -15.80
N VAL A 178 15.21 -23.88 -15.03
CA VAL A 178 15.07 -25.02 -14.11
C VAL A 178 15.05 -26.37 -14.85
N ILE A 179 14.34 -26.44 -15.98
CA ILE A 179 14.29 -27.68 -16.80
C ILE A 179 15.66 -27.97 -17.42
N ALA A 180 16.36 -26.96 -17.92
CA ALA A 180 17.71 -27.13 -18.50
C ALA A 180 18.75 -27.56 -17.45
N SER A 181 18.67 -27.03 -16.22
CA SER A 181 19.54 -27.47 -15.12
C SER A 181 19.19 -28.87 -14.60
N ALA A 182 17.93 -29.28 -14.65
CA ALA A 182 17.50 -30.64 -14.27
C ALA A 182 17.83 -31.66 -15.37
N GLY A 183 17.81 -31.28 -16.65
CA GLY A 183 18.19 -32.14 -17.77
C GLY A 183 19.71 -32.35 -17.93
N GLY A 184 20.52 -31.38 -17.44
CA GLY A 184 22.01 -31.49 -17.48
C GLY A 184 22.61 -32.43 -16.43
N THR A 185 21.82 -32.97 -15.51
CA THR A 185 22.28 -33.92 -14.47
C THR A 185 22.05 -35.38 -14.82
N ILE A 186 21.58 -35.69 -16.04
CA ILE A 186 21.28 -37.08 -16.47
C ILE A 186 22.31 -37.62 -17.48
N GLU A 187 23.25 -36.82 -17.95
CA GLU A 187 24.30 -37.31 -18.90
C GLU A 187 25.71 -37.26 -18.28
N THR A 188 26.01 -38.04 -17.26
CA THR A 188 27.33 -38.61 -17.02
C THR A 188 27.29 -39.60 -15.85
N SER A 189 26.70 -40.76 -16.07
CA SER A 189 27.06 -41.97 -15.34
C SER A 189 26.66 -43.18 -16.20
N ASP A 190 27.48 -43.39 -17.23
CA ASP A 190 27.57 -44.73 -17.83
C ASP A 190 29.00 -45.04 -18.09
N THR A 191 29.32 -46.30 -17.78
CA THR A 191 30.51 -47.09 -18.04
C THR A 191 31.71 -46.90 -17.11
N GLY A 192 32.00 -47.99 -16.42
CA GLY A 192 33.35 -48.39 -16.10
C GLY A 192 33.59 -48.92 -14.69
N ASP A 193 33.45 -50.22 -14.63
CA ASP A 193 34.24 -51.23 -13.93
C ASP A 193 33.89 -51.61 -12.50
N ILE A 194 33.39 -52.82 -12.44
CA ILE A 194 33.42 -53.78 -11.33
C ILE A 194 34.84 -54.28 -11.20
N ASP A 195 35.38 -54.18 -9.98
CA ASP A 195 36.24 -55.13 -9.29
C ASP A 195 37.08 -54.37 -8.25
N ASP A 196 36.95 -54.56 -7.00
CA ASP A 196 37.82 -55.39 -6.14
C ASP A 196 37.44 -55.24 -4.66
N ILE A 197 37.55 -56.33 -3.97
CA ILE A 197 37.28 -56.64 -2.59
C ILE A 197 38.39 -56.05 -1.70
N GLY A 198 38.01 -55.47 -0.54
CA GLY A 198 39.03 -55.11 0.44
C GLY A 198 38.52 -54.50 1.72
N ASP A 199 38.17 -55.34 2.61
CA ASP A 199 38.00 -55.15 4.06
C ASP A 199 39.11 -54.28 4.69
N ARG A 200 38.73 -53.22 5.41
CA ARG A 200 39.47 -52.75 6.59
C ARG A 200 38.65 -51.76 7.41
N SER A 201 38.16 -52.26 8.55
CA SER A 201 37.85 -51.53 9.75
C SER A 201 38.98 -50.58 10.17
N THR A 202 38.69 -49.30 10.32
CA THR A 202 39.33 -48.47 11.33
C THR A 202 38.48 -47.25 11.67
N THR A 203 38.14 -47.18 12.92
CA THR A 203 37.60 -46.06 13.68
C THR A 203 38.41 -44.78 13.48
N ALA A 204 37.79 -43.71 13.08
CA ALA A 204 38.29 -42.35 13.32
C ALA A 204 37.13 -41.37 13.52
N ASN A 205 37.04 -40.99 14.75
CA ASN A 205 36.29 -39.89 15.33
C ASN A 205 36.55 -38.58 14.54
N ALA A 206 35.53 -38.00 13.95
CA ALA A 206 35.56 -36.62 13.47
C ALA A 206 34.28 -35.90 13.95
N GLN A 207 34.45 -35.17 15.01
CA GLN A 207 33.54 -34.18 15.54
C GLN A 207 33.23 -33.17 14.44
N ASN A 208 32.01 -33.10 14.03
CA ASN A 208 31.45 -32.08 13.16
C ASN A 208 30.69 -31.04 14.01
N PRO A 209 31.25 -29.85 14.32
CA PRO A 209 30.62 -28.84 15.15
C PRO A 209 29.90 -27.83 14.27
N HIS A 210 28.92 -28.27 13.49
CA HIS A 210 27.93 -27.40 12.87
C HIS A 210 26.59 -28.13 12.73
N SER A 211 26.08 -28.65 13.84
CA SER A 211 24.63 -28.79 14.00
C SER A 211 24.07 -27.39 14.17
N ALA A 212 23.72 -26.73 13.04
CA ALA A 212 22.88 -25.56 13.08
C ALA A 212 21.62 -25.91 13.88
N GLN A 213 21.56 -25.40 15.09
CA GLN A 213 20.36 -25.39 15.90
C GLN A 213 19.25 -24.78 15.06
N ARG A 214 18.37 -25.61 14.50
CA ARG A 214 17.04 -25.19 14.11
C ARG A 214 16.45 -24.52 15.33
N PRO A 215 16.08 -23.22 15.27
CA PRO A 215 15.37 -22.62 16.38
C PRO A 215 14.12 -23.49 16.60
N ALA A 216 14.00 -24.06 17.76
CA ALA A 216 12.81 -24.76 18.19
C ALA A 216 11.65 -23.80 18.02
N CYS A 217 10.85 -24.01 16.98
CA CYS A 217 9.59 -23.33 16.75
C CYS A 217 8.68 -23.81 17.88
N SER A 218 8.73 -23.10 19.02
CA SER A 218 7.74 -23.25 20.06
C SER A 218 6.41 -22.88 19.41
N THR A 219 5.57 -23.87 19.19
CA THR A 219 4.16 -23.73 18.82
C THR A 219 3.40 -23.04 19.95
N GLN A 220 3.71 -21.77 20.21
CA GLN A 220 2.76 -20.91 20.90
C GLN A 220 1.54 -20.84 20.00
N SER A 221 0.40 -21.32 20.48
CA SER A 221 -0.83 -21.36 19.70
C SER A 221 -1.09 -19.97 19.15
N SER A 222 -1.26 -19.85 17.85
CA SER A 222 -1.48 -18.58 17.14
C SER A 222 -2.64 -17.76 17.75
N HIS A 223 -3.60 -18.44 18.37
CA HIS A 223 -4.68 -17.83 19.15
C HIS A 223 -4.19 -17.05 20.38
N GLY A 224 -3.16 -17.52 21.09
CA GLY A 224 -2.62 -16.84 22.27
C GLY A 224 -1.90 -15.53 21.91
N VAL A 225 -1.16 -15.51 20.80
CA VAL A 225 -0.49 -14.29 20.29
C VAL A 225 -1.52 -13.26 19.84
N PHE A 226 -2.53 -13.68 19.08
CA PHE A 226 -3.58 -12.79 18.59
C PHE A 226 -4.35 -12.12 19.73
N ALA A 227 -4.80 -12.88 20.73
CA ALA A 227 -5.51 -12.34 21.90
C ALA A 227 -4.64 -11.37 22.70
N ARG A 228 -3.33 -11.64 22.85
CA ARG A 228 -2.38 -10.78 23.55
C ARG A 228 -2.22 -9.44 22.82
N VAL A 229 -2.04 -9.45 21.50
CA VAL A 229 -1.90 -8.24 20.69
C VAL A 229 -3.15 -7.37 20.80
N LEU A 230 -4.34 -7.93 20.67
CA LEU A 230 -5.60 -7.18 20.74
C LEU A 230 -5.88 -6.55 22.13
N ARG A 231 -5.34 -7.11 23.21
CA ARG A 231 -5.52 -6.56 24.57
C ARG A 231 -4.61 -5.36 24.87
N ARG A 232 -3.61 -5.09 24.04
CA ARG A 232 -2.66 -3.99 24.25
C ARG A 232 -3.25 -2.66 23.71
N PRO A 233 -3.33 -1.60 24.53
CA PRO A 233 -3.81 -0.30 24.07
C PRO A 233 -2.98 0.26 22.89
N MET A 234 -1.66 0.00 22.88
CA MET A 234 -0.76 0.44 21.82
C MET A 234 -1.17 -0.12 20.45
N THR A 235 -1.71 -1.34 20.37
CA THR A 235 -2.26 -1.93 19.14
C THR A 235 -3.34 -1.03 18.53
N TRP A 236 -4.24 -0.50 19.35
CA TRP A 236 -5.34 0.35 18.91
C TRP A 236 -4.88 1.75 18.52
N TYR A 237 -3.88 2.32 19.22
CA TYR A 237 -3.29 3.61 18.83
C TYR A 237 -2.60 3.52 17.47
N VAL A 238 -1.82 2.47 17.23
CA VAL A 238 -1.16 2.24 15.93
C VAL A 238 -2.19 1.96 14.84
N THR A 239 -3.22 1.18 15.12
CA THR A 239 -4.32 0.88 14.20
C THR A 239 -5.11 2.14 13.83
N ALA A 240 -5.45 2.95 14.82
CA ALA A 240 -6.14 4.22 14.61
C ALA A 240 -5.28 5.21 13.80
N PHE A 241 -3.98 5.29 14.10
CA PHE A 241 -3.05 6.12 13.32
C PHE A 241 -2.99 5.67 11.85
N MET A 242 -2.87 4.35 11.61
CA MET A 242 -2.89 3.78 10.26
C MET A 242 -4.19 4.08 9.53
N GLY A 243 -5.33 3.98 10.23
CA GLY A 243 -6.65 4.26 9.67
C GLY A 243 -6.86 5.74 9.33
N LEU A 244 -6.56 6.64 10.27
CA LEU A 244 -6.78 8.07 10.10
C LEU A 244 -5.87 8.68 9.02
N GLN A 245 -4.57 8.31 8.98
CA GLN A 245 -3.67 8.77 7.93
C GLN A 245 -4.10 8.25 6.54
N SER A 246 -4.55 6.99 6.45
CA SER A 246 -5.07 6.44 5.20
C SER A 246 -6.39 7.11 4.81
N SER A 247 -7.29 7.39 5.77
CA SER A 247 -8.52 8.15 5.54
C SER A 247 -8.22 9.52 4.92
N ALA A 248 -7.31 10.27 5.52
CA ALA A 248 -6.91 11.59 5.02
C ALA A 248 -6.30 11.51 3.62
N PHE A 249 -5.40 10.54 3.38
CA PHE A 249 -4.81 10.31 2.07
C PHE A 249 -5.84 10.02 0.98
N TYR A 250 -6.70 9.02 1.21
CA TYR A 250 -7.67 8.60 0.18
C TYR A 250 -8.77 9.64 -0.04
N THR A 251 -9.16 10.38 0.99
CA THR A 251 -10.08 11.51 0.83
C THR A 251 -9.47 12.57 -0.08
N MET A 252 -8.26 13.02 0.19
CA MET A 252 -7.61 14.01 -0.67
C MET A 252 -7.29 13.48 -2.07
N SER A 253 -6.83 12.25 -2.18
CA SER A 253 -6.53 11.63 -3.48
C SER A 253 -7.75 11.58 -4.41
N ASN A 254 -8.94 11.38 -3.88
CA ASN A 254 -10.17 11.28 -4.67
C ASN A 254 -10.89 12.63 -4.83
N TRP A 255 -10.90 13.47 -3.79
CA TRP A 255 -11.74 14.67 -3.76
C TRP A 255 -10.99 15.98 -4.02
N MET A 256 -9.66 16.02 -3.93
CA MET A 256 -8.88 17.23 -4.19
C MET A 256 -9.13 17.84 -5.58
N PRO A 257 -9.24 17.07 -6.68
CA PRO A 257 -9.59 17.64 -7.97
C PRO A 257 -10.98 18.28 -7.99
N SER A 258 -11.97 17.64 -7.35
CA SER A 258 -13.32 18.20 -7.22
C SER A 258 -13.35 19.46 -6.34
N ILE A 259 -12.54 19.50 -5.25
CA ILE A 259 -12.38 20.70 -4.42
C ILE A 259 -11.78 21.83 -5.25
N SER A 260 -10.71 21.55 -6.00
CA SER A 260 -10.09 22.54 -6.88
C SER A 260 -11.04 23.09 -7.94
N ALA A 261 -11.81 22.21 -8.60
CA ALA A 261 -12.78 22.60 -9.60
C ALA A 261 -13.91 23.49 -9.02
N SER A 262 -14.34 23.24 -7.77
CA SER A 262 -15.37 24.05 -7.10
C SER A 262 -14.91 25.48 -6.77
N ILE A 263 -13.62 25.75 -6.78
CA ILE A 263 -13.02 27.07 -6.54
C ILE A 263 -12.76 27.81 -7.86
N GLY A 264 -12.98 27.13 -9.01
CA GLY A 264 -12.82 27.73 -10.34
C GLY A 264 -11.59 27.29 -11.12
N TYR A 265 -10.80 26.34 -10.61
CA TYR A 265 -9.71 25.76 -11.38
C TYR A 265 -10.23 24.79 -12.44
N ASP A 266 -9.60 24.80 -13.60
CA ASP A 266 -9.89 23.83 -14.67
C ASP A 266 -9.44 22.41 -14.30
N ALA A 267 -9.97 21.40 -14.98
CA ALA A 267 -9.73 20.00 -14.67
C ALA A 267 -8.24 19.60 -14.80
N SER A 268 -7.50 20.20 -15.74
CA SER A 268 -6.07 19.93 -15.91
C SER A 268 -5.26 20.48 -14.75
N THR A 269 -5.52 21.73 -14.33
CA THR A 269 -4.90 22.35 -13.15
C THR A 269 -5.25 21.58 -11.86
N ALA A 270 -6.48 21.13 -11.71
CA ALA A 270 -6.91 20.29 -10.61
C ALA A 270 -6.12 18.95 -10.56
N GLY A 271 -5.82 18.36 -11.70
CA GLY A 271 -4.93 17.20 -11.82
C GLY A 271 -3.48 17.51 -11.40
N VAL A 272 -2.97 18.71 -11.73
CA VAL A 272 -1.64 19.18 -11.28
C VAL A 272 -1.60 19.30 -9.76
N HIS A 273 -2.64 19.81 -9.11
CA HIS A 273 -2.70 19.87 -7.63
C HIS A 273 -2.58 18.46 -7.01
N LEU A 274 -3.28 17.48 -7.57
CA LEU A 274 -3.17 16.10 -7.12
C LEU A 274 -1.77 15.53 -7.38
N PHE A 275 -1.15 15.85 -8.52
CA PHE A 275 0.22 15.45 -8.82
C PHE A 275 1.22 16.04 -7.81
N ILE A 276 1.09 17.32 -7.46
CA ILE A 276 1.92 17.98 -6.44
C ILE A 276 1.73 17.25 -5.11
N PHE A 277 0.49 17.04 -4.68
CA PHE A 277 0.17 16.35 -3.43
C PHE A 277 0.84 14.97 -3.34
N GLN A 278 0.78 14.19 -4.40
CA GLN A 278 1.34 12.84 -4.40
C GLN A 278 2.87 12.84 -4.61
N GLY A 279 3.39 13.69 -5.49
CA GLY A 279 4.82 13.79 -5.79
C GLY A 279 5.65 14.23 -4.57
N ILE A 280 5.16 15.23 -3.84
CA ILE A 280 5.81 15.70 -2.59
C ILE A 280 5.80 14.60 -1.53
N GLY A 281 4.77 13.74 -1.52
CA GLY A 281 4.71 12.59 -0.62
C GLY A 281 5.88 11.62 -0.79
N ILE A 282 6.44 11.46 -1.98
CA ILE A 282 7.63 10.62 -2.20
C ILE A 282 8.81 11.20 -1.41
N LEU A 283 9.05 12.51 -1.54
CA LEU A 283 10.16 13.20 -0.89
C LEU A 283 10.01 13.18 0.63
N SER A 284 8.81 13.47 1.14
CA SER A 284 8.55 13.48 2.59
C SER A 284 8.73 12.10 3.22
N GLY A 285 8.31 11.03 2.51
CA GLY A 285 8.50 9.65 2.94
C GLY A 285 9.97 9.24 3.03
N LEU A 286 10.85 9.79 2.17
CA LEU A 286 12.29 9.54 2.22
C LEU A 286 13.00 10.31 3.36
N VAL A 287 12.47 11.46 3.76
CA VAL A 287 13.09 12.32 4.78
C VAL A 287 12.68 11.92 6.20
N ILE A 288 11.42 11.50 6.41
CA ILE A 288 10.86 11.29 7.75
C ILE A 288 11.59 10.23 8.60
N PRO A 289 12.23 9.17 8.06
CA PRO A 289 12.97 8.21 8.87
C PRO A 289 14.08 8.84 9.71
N LYS A 290 14.65 9.98 9.28
CA LYS A 290 15.67 10.71 10.05
C LYS A 290 15.14 11.26 11.38
N LEU A 291 13.83 11.44 11.50
CA LEU A 291 13.17 11.94 12.73
C LEU A 291 12.67 10.83 13.64
N MET A 292 12.73 9.55 13.22
CA MET A 292 12.13 8.44 13.95
C MET A 292 12.73 8.18 15.33
N ASN A 293 13.99 8.55 15.55
CA ASN A 293 14.70 8.29 16.82
C ASN A 293 15.07 9.57 17.58
N VAL A 294 14.46 10.69 17.23
CA VAL A 294 14.73 11.96 17.92
C VAL A 294 14.14 11.89 19.34
N ARG A 295 14.95 12.19 20.35
CA ARG A 295 14.58 12.16 21.79
C ARG A 295 14.15 10.76 22.31
N GLY A 296 14.58 9.67 21.68
CA GLY A 296 14.30 8.32 22.16
C GLY A 296 12.83 7.86 22.01
N ASN A 297 12.00 8.62 21.25
CA ASN A 297 10.62 8.27 20.96
C ASN A 297 10.23 8.68 19.53
N GLN A 298 9.06 8.27 19.06
CA GLN A 298 8.59 8.55 17.72
C GLN A 298 7.56 9.68 17.64
N VAL A 299 7.26 10.38 18.74
CA VAL A 299 6.25 11.45 18.80
C VAL A 299 6.59 12.61 17.84
N CYS A 300 7.86 13.02 17.80
CA CYS A 300 8.30 14.09 16.92
C CYS A 300 8.06 13.72 15.44
N ALA A 301 8.47 12.52 15.04
CA ALA A 301 8.25 12.04 13.66
C ALA A 301 6.76 11.94 13.33
N ALA A 302 5.95 11.39 14.23
CA ALA A 302 4.52 11.19 14.02
C ALA A 302 3.76 12.53 13.92
N LEU A 303 4.10 13.52 14.74
CA LEU A 303 3.52 14.86 14.65
C LEU A 303 3.97 15.60 13.40
N THR A 304 5.28 15.59 13.08
CA THR A 304 5.79 16.21 11.85
C THR A 304 5.16 15.61 10.60
N ALA A 305 4.85 14.31 10.62
CA ALA A 305 4.16 13.65 9.55
C ALA A 305 2.66 14.01 9.48
N SER A 306 2.01 14.31 10.60
CA SER A 306 0.56 14.52 10.67
C SER A 306 0.13 15.98 10.57
N ALA A 307 0.85 16.88 11.21
CA ALA A 307 0.50 18.30 11.32
C ALA A 307 0.32 19.02 9.96
N PRO A 308 1.13 18.75 8.92
CA PRO A 308 0.92 19.40 7.63
C PRO A 308 -0.44 19.07 7.00
N MET A 309 -1.04 17.88 7.25
CA MET A 309 -2.38 17.56 6.76
C MET A 309 -3.45 18.41 7.44
N LEU A 310 -3.31 18.63 8.75
CA LEU A 310 -4.19 19.53 9.51
C LEU A 310 -4.08 20.97 9.00
N ILE A 311 -2.85 21.44 8.77
CA ILE A 311 -2.58 22.79 8.24
C ILE A 311 -3.19 22.94 6.83
N ALA A 312 -3.05 21.92 5.96
CA ALA A 312 -3.65 21.94 4.64
C ALA A 312 -5.18 21.97 4.71
N GLY A 313 -5.80 21.19 5.61
CA GLY A 313 -7.25 21.20 5.82
C GLY A 313 -7.78 22.56 6.28
N LEU A 314 -7.13 23.16 7.28
CA LEU A 314 -7.44 24.53 7.73
C LEU A 314 -7.21 25.56 6.61
N GLY A 315 -6.13 25.41 5.86
CA GLY A 315 -5.82 26.30 4.75
C GLY A 315 -6.86 26.24 3.63
N MET A 316 -7.32 25.07 3.26
CA MET A 316 -8.40 24.91 2.26
C MET A 316 -9.72 25.52 2.74
N LEU A 317 -10.00 25.53 4.04
CA LEU A 317 -11.18 26.18 4.62
C LEU A 317 -11.07 27.70 4.62
N LEU A 318 -9.92 28.25 5.02
CA LEU A 318 -9.73 29.69 5.26
C LEU A 318 -9.29 30.45 4.01
N LEU A 319 -8.43 29.84 3.19
CA LEU A 319 -7.80 30.45 2.00
C LEU A 319 -7.84 29.49 0.79
N PRO A 320 -9.05 29.13 0.31
CA PRO A 320 -9.22 28.12 -0.73
C PRO A 320 -8.46 28.44 -2.03
N HIS A 321 -8.29 29.71 -2.37
CA HIS A 321 -7.58 30.14 -3.60
C HIS A 321 -6.09 29.77 -3.62
N LEU A 322 -5.50 29.39 -2.47
CA LEU A 322 -4.12 28.93 -2.38
C LEU A 322 -4.00 27.40 -2.54
N MET A 323 -4.89 26.78 -3.30
CA MET A 323 -4.96 25.31 -3.48
C MET A 323 -3.60 24.65 -3.81
N PRO A 324 -2.73 25.21 -4.68
CA PRO A 324 -1.39 24.65 -4.93
C PRO A 324 -0.52 24.56 -3.68
N VAL A 325 -0.62 25.56 -2.78
CA VAL A 325 0.12 25.56 -1.51
C VAL A 325 -0.40 24.45 -0.60
N TRP A 326 -1.72 24.30 -0.51
CA TRP A 326 -2.32 23.24 0.33
C TRP A 326 -2.08 21.85 -0.22
N ALA A 327 -2.01 21.70 -1.54
CA ALA A 327 -1.58 20.46 -2.19
C ALA A 327 -0.13 20.10 -1.81
N PHE A 328 0.78 21.08 -1.81
CA PHE A 328 2.17 20.90 -1.39
C PHE A 328 2.26 20.53 0.11
N VAL A 329 1.61 21.31 0.98
CA VAL A 329 1.65 21.10 2.44
C VAL A 329 1.03 19.74 2.80
N GLY A 330 -0.13 19.41 2.26
CA GLY A 330 -0.76 18.09 2.46
C GLY A 330 0.09 16.95 1.91
N GLY A 331 0.79 17.18 0.79
CA GLY A 331 1.75 16.24 0.22
C GLY A 331 2.91 15.91 1.18
N CYS A 332 3.42 16.91 1.93
CA CYS A 332 4.42 16.68 2.96
C CYS A 332 3.94 15.70 4.05
N ALA A 333 2.63 15.71 4.36
CA ALA A 333 2.07 14.82 5.37
C ALA A 333 1.89 13.38 4.85
N GLN A 334 1.36 13.21 3.64
CA GLN A 334 0.81 11.92 3.22
C GLN A 334 1.88 10.81 3.13
N GLY A 335 3.02 11.07 2.51
CA GLY A 335 4.10 10.09 2.38
C GLY A 335 4.79 9.81 3.70
N ALA A 336 5.06 10.88 4.48
CA ALA A 336 5.64 10.79 5.80
C ALA A 336 4.77 9.97 6.76
N SER A 337 3.45 10.21 6.79
CA SER A 337 2.51 9.51 7.68
C SER A 337 2.45 8.01 7.40
N LEU A 338 2.47 7.60 6.15
CA LEU A 338 2.48 6.18 5.79
C LEU A 338 3.76 5.49 6.29
N VAL A 339 4.92 6.11 6.07
CA VAL A 339 6.21 5.57 6.52
C VAL A 339 6.24 5.46 8.05
N VAL A 340 5.77 6.47 8.77
CA VAL A 340 5.66 6.43 10.24
C VAL A 340 4.70 5.34 10.69
N ALA A 341 3.54 5.18 10.06
CA ALA A 341 2.57 4.14 10.40
C ALA A 341 3.18 2.73 10.29
N LEU A 342 3.85 2.44 9.16
CA LEU A 342 4.51 1.15 8.95
C LEU A 342 5.68 0.93 9.92
N ALA A 343 6.44 1.97 10.21
CA ALA A 343 7.53 1.90 11.18
C ALA A 343 7.01 1.66 12.61
N LEU A 344 5.93 2.33 13.02
CA LEU A 344 5.29 2.08 14.31
C LEU A 344 4.79 0.64 14.43
N ILE A 345 4.19 0.07 13.39
CA ILE A 345 3.81 -1.36 13.36
C ILE A 345 5.02 -2.25 13.64
N ALA A 346 6.14 -1.99 12.96
CA ALA A 346 7.35 -2.79 13.12
C ALA A 346 7.99 -2.62 14.51
N LEU A 347 7.99 -1.39 15.06
CA LEU A 347 8.61 -1.08 16.36
C LEU A 347 7.78 -1.51 17.57
N ARG A 348 6.46 -1.68 17.45
CA ARG A 348 5.56 -2.03 18.55
C ARG A 348 5.28 -3.53 18.65
N GLY A 349 5.65 -4.35 17.66
CA GLY A 349 5.71 -5.80 17.79
C GLY A 349 6.92 -6.22 18.61
N ARG A 350 6.73 -7.04 19.64
CA ARG A 350 7.82 -7.52 20.53
C ARG A 350 8.65 -8.61 19.88
N ASP A 351 8.04 -9.39 19.01
CA ASP A 351 8.65 -10.45 18.23
C ASP A 351 8.05 -10.49 16.81
N SER A 352 8.61 -11.33 15.96
CA SER A 352 8.14 -11.46 14.57
C SER A 352 6.68 -11.89 14.47
N ALA A 353 6.19 -12.75 15.39
CA ALA A 353 4.82 -13.24 15.37
C ALA A 353 3.84 -12.12 15.78
N GLU A 354 4.14 -11.37 16.86
CA GLU A 354 3.35 -10.20 17.26
C GLU A 354 3.34 -9.11 16.17
N THR A 355 4.49 -8.86 15.51
CA THR A 355 4.58 -7.87 14.42
C THR A 355 3.68 -8.25 13.24
N VAL A 356 3.63 -9.52 12.86
CA VAL A 356 2.75 -10.00 11.79
C VAL A 356 1.28 -9.83 12.16
N VAL A 357 0.90 -10.19 13.39
CA VAL A 357 -0.48 -10.02 13.87
C VAL A 357 -0.85 -8.54 13.95
N LEU A 358 0.01 -7.70 14.54
CA LEU A 358 -0.21 -6.25 14.62
C LEU A 358 -0.36 -5.62 13.23
N SER A 359 0.49 -6.01 12.27
CA SER A 359 0.41 -5.55 10.88
C SER A 359 -0.92 -5.95 10.23
N GLY A 360 -1.36 -7.19 10.42
CA GLY A 360 -2.64 -7.66 9.91
C GLY A 360 -3.82 -6.89 10.48
N VAL A 361 -3.86 -6.70 11.81
CA VAL A 361 -4.92 -5.94 12.49
C VAL A 361 -4.90 -4.47 12.09
N ALA A 362 -3.73 -3.83 12.10
CA ALA A 362 -3.59 -2.41 11.77
C ALA A 362 -3.97 -2.13 10.32
N GLN A 363 -3.66 -3.01 9.39
CA GLN A 363 -4.03 -2.83 7.99
C GLN A 363 -5.51 -3.15 7.74
N ALA A 364 -6.03 -4.27 8.23
CA ALA A 364 -7.42 -4.66 8.00
C ALA A 364 -8.40 -3.64 8.64
N ILE A 365 -8.26 -3.38 9.93
CA ILE A 365 -9.12 -2.42 10.64
C ILE A 365 -8.80 -0.98 10.22
N GLY A 366 -7.53 -0.67 9.98
CA GLY A 366 -7.09 0.65 9.50
C GLY A 366 -7.71 1.00 8.14
N TYR A 367 -7.72 0.08 7.16
CA TYR A 367 -8.38 0.34 5.88
C TYR A 367 -9.91 0.40 6.00
N LEU A 368 -10.50 -0.35 6.93
CA LEU A 368 -11.92 -0.19 7.24
C LEU A 368 -12.22 1.22 7.77
N ILE A 369 -11.44 1.72 8.74
CA ILE A 369 -11.56 3.11 9.21
C ILE A 369 -11.33 4.10 8.07
N ALA A 370 -10.32 3.86 7.24
CA ALA A 370 -9.96 4.72 6.13
C ALA A 370 -11.09 4.86 5.09
N SER A 371 -11.90 3.82 4.88
CA SER A 371 -13.02 3.85 3.93
C SER A 371 -14.09 4.88 4.27
N PHE A 372 -14.22 5.22 5.55
CA PHE A 372 -15.19 6.24 6.00
C PHE A 372 -14.80 7.66 5.54
N GLY A 373 -13.52 7.97 5.33
CA GLY A 373 -13.08 9.30 4.92
C GLY A 373 -13.69 9.77 3.60
N PRO A 374 -13.37 9.12 2.47
CA PRO A 374 -13.93 9.51 1.17
C PRO A 374 -15.45 9.31 1.09
N LEU A 375 -16.02 8.32 1.80
CA LEU A 375 -17.45 8.10 1.89
C LEU A 375 -18.16 9.27 2.58
N LEU A 376 -17.74 9.62 3.79
CA LEU A 376 -18.33 10.72 4.55
C LEU A 376 -18.19 12.05 3.81
N PHE A 377 -17.06 12.28 3.13
CA PHE A 377 -16.85 13.49 2.35
C PHE A 377 -17.94 13.64 1.29
N GLY A 378 -18.22 12.61 0.49
CA GLY A 378 -19.26 12.63 -0.54
C GLY A 378 -20.67 12.78 0.02
N VAL A 379 -21.00 11.99 1.06
CA VAL A 379 -22.32 12.06 1.72
C VAL A 379 -22.59 13.45 2.30
N LEU A 380 -21.58 14.06 2.92
CA LEU A 380 -21.72 15.41 3.50
C LEU A 380 -21.82 16.49 2.42
N VAL A 381 -21.11 16.38 1.30
CA VAL A 381 -21.28 17.31 0.18
C VAL A 381 -22.72 17.26 -0.36
N GLU A 382 -23.26 16.04 -0.56
CA GLU A 382 -24.63 15.86 -1.02
C GLU A 382 -25.65 16.41 -0.02
N ALA A 383 -25.49 16.09 1.27
CA ALA A 383 -26.45 16.50 2.30
C ALA A 383 -26.47 18.01 2.56
N THR A 384 -25.34 18.70 2.38
CA THR A 384 -25.20 20.13 2.70
C THR A 384 -25.19 21.04 1.48
N GLY A 385 -25.13 20.48 0.27
CA GLY A 385 -25.02 21.23 -0.98
C GLY A 385 -23.70 21.98 -1.17
N GLY A 386 -22.71 21.73 -0.30
CA GLY A 386 -21.40 22.43 -0.35
C GLY A 386 -20.27 21.63 0.28
N ARG A 387 -19.04 22.00 -0.04
CA ARG A 387 -17.83 21.28 0.43
C ARG A 387 -17.30 21.72 1.79
N GLN A 388 -17.87 22.79 2.36
CA GLN A 388 -17.33 23.40 3.57
C GLN A 388 -17.47 22.48 4.81
N VAL A 389 -18.64 21.84 4.97
CA VAL A 389 -18.86 20.88 6.06
C VAL A 389 -17.96 19.64 5.89
N SER A 390 -17.84 19.12 4.67
CA SER A 390 -16.97 17.99 4.37
C SER A 390 -15.49 18.29 4.66
N LEU A 391 -15.01 19.49 4.30
CA LEU A 391 -13.66 19.96 4.63
C LEU A 391 -13.47 20.16 6.14
N THR A 392 -14.49 20.64 6.85
CA THR A 392 -14.44 20.77 8.31
C THR A 392 -14.30 19.40 8.98
N VAL A 393 -15.09 18.41 8.56
CA VAL A 393 -14.99 17.03 9.06
C VAL A 393 -13.65 16.41 8.69
N PHE A 394 -13.15 16.62 7.47
CA PHE A 394 -11.80 16.19 7.05
C PHE A 394 -10.72 16.81 7.95
N THR A 395 -10.79 18.11 8.23
CA THR A 395 -9.85 18.82 9.10
C THR A 395 -9.91 18.27 10.54
N PHE A 396 -11.10 17.93 11.02
CA PHE A 396 -11.27 17.27 12.32
C PHE A 396 -10.63 15.87 12.33
N ILE A 397 -10.76 15.08 11.26
CA ILE A 397 -10.06 13.79 11.12
C ILE A 397 -8.53 13.98 11.15
N ALA A 398 -8.01 15.01 10.47
CA ALA A 398 -6.59 15.34 10.51
C ALA A 398 -6.12 15.80 11.90
N PHE A 399 -6.96 16.50 12.64
CA PHE A 399 -6.71 16.84 14.05
C PHE A 399 -6.66 15.58 14.93
N LEU A 400 -7.64 14.68 14.80
CA LEU A 400 -7.62 13.40 15.51
C LEU A 400 -6.37 12.57 15.17
N GLN A 401 -5.92 12.61 13.91
CA GLN A 401 -4.66 11.98 13.51
C GLN A 401 -3.48 12.54 14.30
N CYS A 402 -3.39 13.85 14.52
CA CYS A 402 -2.33 14.47 15.33
C CYS A 402 -2.40 14.02 16.80
N VAL A 403 -3.60 13.93 17.37
CA VAL A 403 -3.79 13.42 18.75
C VAL A 403 -3.32 11.97 18.86
N VAL A 404 -3.76 11.11 17.95
CA VAL A 404 -3.37 9.70 17.92
C VAL A 404 -1.87 9.53 17.61
N ALA A 405 -1.27 10.42 16.81
CA ALA A 405 0.16 10.45 16.55
C ALA A 405 0.98 10.59 17.83
N VAL A 406 0.54 11.44 18.76
CA VAL A 406 1.19 11.58 20.09
C VAL A 406 1.07 10.29 20.89
N LEU A 407 -0.11 9.67 20.91
CA LEU A 407 -0.36 8.43 21.67
C LEU A 407 0.44 7.25 21.11
N ALA A 408 0.42 7.05 19.80
CA ALA A 408 1.13 5.96 19.12
C ALA A 408 2.66 6.15 19.11
N GLY A 409 3.12 7.41 19.14
CA GLY A 409 4.55 7.75 19.15
C GLY A 409 5.24 7.60 20.50
N LYS A 410 4.48 7.55 21.62
CA LYS A 410 5.04 7.33 22.97
C LYS A 410 5.68 5.94 23.08
N PRO A 411 6.71 5.77 23.91
CA PRO A 411 7.24 4.44 24.22
C PRO A 411 6.15 3.54 24.80
N ASP A 412 6.22 2.25 24.49
CA ASP A 412 5.30 1.27 25.06
C ASP A 412 5.81 0.87 26.47
N GLU A 413 5.23 1.47 27.50
CA GLU A 413 5.59 1.21 28.91
C GLU A 413 5.38 -0.27 29.33
N SER A 414 4.61 -1.03 28.57
CA SER A 414 4.39 -2.45 28.79
C SER A 414 5.49 -3.35 28.18
N ALA A 415 6.46 -2.80 27.47
CA ALA A 415 7.60 -3.54 26.97
C ALA A 415 8.65 -3.67 28.09
N PRO A 416 9.21 -4.89 28.37
CA PRO A 416 10.34 -5.01 29.27
C PRO A 416 11.48 -4.13 28.74
N ALA A 417 12.11 -3.35 29.65
CA ALA A 417 13.22 -2.48 29.28
C ALA A 417 14.26 -3.29 28.50
N ALA A 418 14.52 -2.90 27.25
CA ALA A 418 15.60 -3.48 26.48
C ALA A 418 16.88 -3.29 27.30
N ALA A 419 17.57 -4.39 27.62
CA ALA A 419 18.85 -4.35 28.33
C ALA A 419 19.75 -3.34 27.59
N ALA A 420 20.20 -2.31 28.29
CA ALA A 420 21.12 -1.34 27.76
C ALA A 420 22.33 -2.07 27.17
N PRO A 421 22.82 -1.72 25.98
CA PRO A 421 24.04 -2.32 25.47
C PRO A 421 25.13 -2.03 26.51
N SER A 422 25.72 -3.09 27.06
CA SER A 422 26.87 -3.00 27.94
C SER A 422 27.97 -2.32 27.12
N THR A 423 28.30 -1.10 27.50
CA THR A 423 29.51 -0.40 27.08
C THR A 423 30.71 -1.25 27.48
N ILE A 424 31.36 -1.84 26.47
CA ILE A 424 32.77 -2.28 26.55
C ILE A 424 33.54 -1.48 25.50
#